data_60204f2b9b5aea1842c8a8c2f7cbf7c4
#
_entry.id   60204f2b9b5aea1842c8a8c2f7cbf7c4
#
_cell.length_a   1.000
_cell.length_b   1.000
_cell.length_c   1.000
_cell.angle_alpha   90.00
_cell.angle_beta   90.00
_cell.angle_gamma   90.00
#
_symmetry.space_group_name_H-M   'P 1'
#
loop_
_entity.id
_entity.type
_entity.pdbx_description
1 polymer ?
#
loop_
_entity_poly.entity_id
_entity_poly.type
_entity_poly.pdbx_seq_one_letter_code
_entity_poly.pdbx_strand_id
1 'polypeptide(L)'
;EIENQLQHIRDMTARLRDNKQTTLASLEKQKSLYIDAYKRSEGIVKRAEEGIAIMKQNMESYRGYQKQGLINKDQLLNQVVTYYSQQNSLLNLSGQNEQNALQITALESQILTQAAEFDNRIYQMELQRYELQKEMVNTDVGGEIIVRALTDGRVDSLGVTVGQMVNPGDTLLQILPENIRQYWLVLWVPNDALP
;
A
#
# COMPACT_ATOMS: atom_id res chain seq x y z
N GLU A 1 -21.53 11.65 -26.62
CA GLU A 1 -20.76 12.46 -25.65
C GLU A 1 -20.54 11.70 -24.34
N ILE A 2 -21.56 11.10 -23.73
CA ILE A 2 -21.44 10.28 -22.51
C ILE A 2 -20.52 9.07 -22.71
N GLU A 3 -20.58 8.40 -23.85
CA GLU A 3 -19.68 7.29 -24.18
C GLU A 3 -18.23 7.69 -24.22
N ASN A 4 -17.92 8.89 -24.73
CA ASN A 4 -16.57 9.44 -24.73
C ASN A 4 -16.09 9.75 -23.29
N GLN A 5 -16.97 10.29 -22.46
CA GLN A 5 -16.69 10.52 -21.04
C GLN A 5 -16.44 9.22 -20.28
N LEU A 6 -17.24 8.20 -20.54
CA LEU A 6 -17.03 6.86 -19.93
C LEU A 6 -15.71 6.25 -20.35
N GLN A 7 -15.33 6.36 -21.62
CA GLN A 7 -14.04 5.86 -22.10
C GLN A 7 -12.89 6.61 -21.45
N HIS A 8 -13.01 7.92 -21.32
CA HIS A 8 -12.01 8.74 -20.62
C HIS A 8 -11.83 8.31 -19.16
N ILE A 9 -12.94 8.05 -18.45
CA ILE A 9 -12.89 7.58 -17.06
C ILE A 9 -12.24 6.19 -16.97
N ARG A 10 -12.53 5.29 -17.89
CA ARG A 10 -11.87 3.96 -17.96
C ARG A 10 -10.37 4.10 -18.15
N ASP A 11 -9.95 4.96 -19.07
CA ASP A 11 -8.53 5.20 -19.35
C ASP A 11 -7.84 5.80 -18.12
N MET A 12 -8.45 6.77 -17.46
CA MET A 12 -7.92 7.40 -16.25
C MET A 12 -7.84 6.40 -15.10
N THR A 13 -8.83 5.56 -14.94
CA THR A 13 -8.85 4.51 -13.90
C THR A 13 -7.74 3.49 -14.14
N ALA A 14 -7.54 3.06 -15.39
CA ALA A 14 -6.45 2.17 -15.75
C ALA A 14 -5.09 2.78 -15.44
N ARG A 15 -4.88 4.05 -15.77
CA ARG A 15 -3.65 4.79 -15.44
C ARG A 15 -3.43 4.89 -13.94
N LEU A 16 -4.47 5.15 -13.16
CA LEU A 16 -4.37 5.20 -11.70
C LEU A 16 -3.94 3.87 -11.11
N ARG A 17 -4.49 2.76 -11.62
CA ARG A 17 -4.08 1.41 -11.18
C ARG A 17 -2.63 1.12 -11.53
N ASP A 18 -2.19 1.46 -12.74
CA ASP A 18 -0.81 1.29 -13.16
C ASP A 18 0.14 2.16 -12.33
N ASN A 19 -0.22 3.41 -12.08
CA ASN A 19 0.57 4.33 -11.26
C ASN A 19 0.65 3.85 -9.81
N LYS A 20 -0.44 3.33 -9.26
CA LYS A 20 -0.45 2.71 -7.93
C LYS A 20 0.56 1.58 -7.87
N GLN A 21 0.50 0.64 -8.80
CA GLN A 21 1.39 -0.51 -8.84
C GLN A 21 2.85 -0.09 -8.95
N THR A 22 3.17 0.84 -9.86
CA THR A 22 4.52 1.33 -10.06
C THR A 22 5.06 2.07 -8.84
N THR A 23 4.25 2.95 -8.26
CA THR A 23 4.62 3.75 -7.07
C THR A 23 4.87 2.85 -5.88
N LEU A 24 3.96 1.92 -5.60
CA LEU A 24 4.10 1.01 -4.46
C LEU A 24 5.28 0.05 -4.64
N ALA A 25 5.51 -0.45 -5.85
CA ALA A 25 6.67 -1.29 -6.15
C ALA A 25 7.99 -0.56 -5.92
N SER A 26 8.07 0.72 -6.31
CA SER A 26 9.24 1.57 -6.07
C SER A 26 9.50 1.79 -4.58
N LEU A 27 8.46 2.09 -3.81
CA LEU A 27 8.56 2.29 -2.36
C LEU A 27 8.94 1.00 -1.63
N GLU A 28 8.38 -0.14 -2.03
CA GLU A 28 8.74 -1.45 -1.49
C GLU A 28 10.20 -1.80 -1.76
N LYS A 29 10.71 -1.48 -2.95
CA LYS A 29 12.11 -1.66 -3.30
C LYS A 29 13.02 -0.80 -2.43
N GLN A 30 12.69 0.48 -2.24
CA GLN A 30 13.43 1.38 -1.36
C GLN A 30 13.46 0.85 0.08
N LYS A 31 12.31 0.42 0.58
CA LYS A 31 12.19 -0.19 1.91
C LYS A 31 13.09 -1.43 2.04
N SER A 32 13.07 -2.31 1.05
CA SER A 32 13.90 -3.52 1.03
C SER A 32 15.39 -3.18 1.09
N LEU A 33 15.84 -2.16 0.35
CA LEU A 33 17.23 -1.71 0.37
C LEU A 33 17.64 -1.17 1.75
N TYR A 34 16.77 -0.43 2.43
CA TYR A 34 17.02 0.04 3.79
C TYR A 34 17.03 -1.10 4.81
N ILE A 35 16.17 -2.09 4.66
CA ILE A 35 16.18 -3.29 5.51
C ILE A 35 17.50 -4.05 5.35
N ASP A 36 17.99 -4.22 4.13
CA ASP A 36 19.27 -4.88 3.86
C ASP A 36 20.43 -4.09 4.47
N ALA A 37 20.42 -2.77 4.33
CA ALA A 37 21.41 -1.88 4.93
C ALA A 37 21.38 -1.96 6.47
N TYR A 38 20.20 -1.98 7.06
CA TYR A 38 20.01 -2.13 8.50
C TYR A 38 20.60 -3.46 9.00
N LYS A 39 20.31 -4.57 8.33
CA LYS A 39 20.83 -5.88 8.70
C LYS A 39 22.36 -5.95 8.62
N ARG A 40 22.95 -5.36 7.57
CA ARG A 40 24.42 -5.29 7.46
C ARG A 40 25.03 -4.45 8.58
N SER A 41 24.45 -3.29 8.86
CA SER A 41 24.91 -2.41 9.95
C SER A 41 24.79 -3.08 11.31
N GLU A 42 23.70 -3.81 11.56
CA GLU A 42 23.50 -4.56 12.80
C GLU A 42 24.63 -5.58 13.02
N GLY A 43 25.05 -6.30 11.99
CA GLY A 43 26.17 -7.22 12.05
C GLY A 43 27.50 -6.52 12.34
N ILE A 44 27.72 -5.33 11.76
CA ILE A 44 28.93 -4.51 12.00
C ILE A 44 28.94 -3.99 13.45
N VAL A 45 27.81 -3.47 13.93
CA VAL A 45 27.65 -3.01 15.32
C VAL A 45 27.99 -4.13 16.30
N LYS A 46 27.46 -5.32 16.07
CA LYS A 46 27.68 -6.49 16.93
C LYS A 46 29.16 -6.87 17.00
N ARG A 47 29.87 -6.88 15.87
CA ARG A 47 31.31 -7.13 15.83
C ARG A 47 32.12 -6.03 16.52
N ALA A 48 31.70 -4.78 16.36
CA ALA A 48 32.33 -3.66 17.03
C ALA A 48 32.17 -3.72 18.55
N GLU A 49 31.01 -4.13 19.03
CA GLU A 49 30.74 -4.35 20.47
C GLU A 49 31.67 -5.42 21.04
N GLU A 50 31.87 -6.54 20.33
CA GLU A 50 32.79 -7.59 20.71
C GLU A 50 34.25 -7.08 20.77
N GLY A 51 34.65 -6.31 19.78
CA GLY A 51 36.00 -5.68 19.75
C GLY A 51 36.21 -4.72 20.90
N ILE A 52 35.21 -3.92 21.22
CA ILE A 52 35.27 -2.97 22.35
C ILE A 52 35.39 -3.70 23.70
N ALA A 53 34.66 -4.81 23.87
CA ALA A 53 34.76 -5.63 25.06
C ALA A 53 36.16 -6.17 25.26
N ILE A 54 36.86 -6.59 24.21
CA ILE A 54 38.27 -7.02 24.25
C ILE A 54 39.18 -5.84 24.61
N MET A 55 38.98 -4.67 24.02
CA MET A 55 39.72 -3.45 24.32
C MET A 55 39.56 -3.03 25.77
N LYS A 56 38.36 -3.17 26.33
CA LYS A 56 38.10 -2.89 27.75
C LYS A 56 38.94 -3.81 28.66
N GLN A 57 38.99 -5.08 28.36
CA GLN A 57 39.81 -6.04 29.09
C GLN A 57 41.31 -5.69 29.00
N ASN A 58 41.79 -5.32 27.81
CA ASN A 58 43.15 -4.88 27.62
C ASN A 58 43.47 -3.61 28.43
N MET A 59 42.56 -2.64 28.42
CA MET A 59 42.70 -1.42 29.22
C MET A 59 42.80 -1.74 30.73
N GLU A 60 41.99 -2.64 31.23
CA GLU A 60 42.05 -3.06 32.64
C GLU A 60 43.35 -3.78 32.97
N SER A 61 43.84 -4.62 32.05
CA SER A 61 45.16 -5.26 32.19
C SER A 61 46.30 -4.22 32.23
N TYR A 62 46.25 -3.20 31.37
CA TYR A 62 47.22 -2.12 31.37
C TYR A 62 47.19 -1.30 32.67
N ARG A 63 46.01 -1.09 33.24
CA ARG A 63 45.87 -0.45 34.57
C ARG A 63 46.59 -1.26 35.65
N GLY A 64 46.45 -2.58 35.63
CA GLY A 64 47.16 -3.49 36.50
C GLY A 64 48.68 -3.40 36.33
N TYR A 65 49.15 -3.39 35.08
CA TYR A 65 50.57 -3.25 34.78
C TYR A 65 51.16 -1.92 35.26
N GLN A 66 50.37 -0.83 35.09
CA GLN A 66 50.77 0.49 35.58
C GLN A 66 50.93 0.52 37.11
N LYS A 67 49.98 -0.12 37.83
CA LYS A 67 50.04 -0.26 39.29
C LYS A 67 51.25 -1.07 39.73
N GLN A 68 51.71 -2.05 38.95
CA GLN A 68 52.91 -2.86 39.21
C GLN A 68 54.19 -2.19 38.74
N GLY A 69 54.10 -1.00 38.16
CA GLY A 69 55.26 -0.28 37.64
C GLY A 69 55.83 -0.80 36.33
N LEU A 70 55.09 -1.70 35.63
CA LEU A 70 55.54 -2.32 34.38
C LEU A 70 55.38 -1.40 33.16
N ILE A 71 54.46 -0.44 33.23
CA ILE A 71 54.24 0.58 32.20
C ILE A 71 54.10 1.96 32.83
N ASN A 72 54.32 3.02 32.05
CA ASN A 72 54.14 4.40 32.52
C ASN A 72 52.69 4.87 32.28
N LYS A 73 52.36 6.04 32.83
CA LYS A 73 51.01 6.65 32.72
C LYS A 73 50.63 6.97 31.26
N ASP A 74 51.59 7.35 30.41
CA ASP A 74 51.33 7.68 29.01
C ASP A 74 50.90 6.44 28.22
N GLN A 75 51.52 5.30 28.48
CA GLN A 75 51.10 4.03 27.86
C GLN A 75 49.67 3.62 28.27
N LEU A 76 49.31 3.80 29.54
CA LEU A 76 47.94 3.57 30.01
C LEU A 76 46.97 4.57 29.38
N LEU A 77 47.33 5.85 29.34
CA LEU A 77 46.49 6.91 28.75
C LEU A 77 46.20 6.63 27.27
N ASN A 78 47.19 6.15 26.50
CA ASN A 78 46.97 5.78 25.09
C ASN A 78 45.92 4.68 24.96
N GLN A 79 45.91 3.68 25.82
CA GLN A 79 44.93 2.62 25.83
C GLN A 79 43.50 3.14 26.18
N VAL A 80 43.43 4.04 27.18
CA VAL A 80 42.17 4.66 27.61
C VAL A 80 41.58 5.52 26.48
N VAL A 81 42.40 6.34 25.83
CA VAL A 81 41.95 7.18 24.72
C VAL A 81 41.47 6.34 23.53
N THR A 82 42.20 5.28 23.20
CA THR A 82 41.81 4.38 22.12
C THR A 82 40.47 3.71 22.43
N TYR A 83 40.27 3.23 23.65
CA TYR A 83 38.99 2.62 24.09
C TYR A 83 37.82 3.60 23.94
N TYR A 84 37.93 4.83 24.45
CA TYR A 84 36.87 5.83 24.33
C TYR A 84 36.61 6.28 22.90
N SER A 85 37.68 6.38 22.08
CA SER A 85 37.57 6.69 20.64
C SER A 85 36.72 5.61 19.91
N GLN A 86 36.97 4.34 20.21
CA GLN A 86 36.22 3.24 19.64
C GLN A 86 34.77 3.20 20.14
N GLN A 87 34.53 3.53 21.41
CA GLN A 87 33.18 3.69 21.94
C GLN A 87 32.39 4.78 21.20
N ASN A 88 33.02 5.93 20.94
CA ASN A 88 32.37 7.01 20.19
C ASN A 88 32.08 6.59 18.76
N SER A 89 32.96 5.85 18.12
CA SER A 89 32.68 5.30 16.77
C SER A 89 31.51 4.33 16.76
N LEU A 90 31.39 3.49 17.80
CA LEU A 90 30.25 2.58 17.96
C LEU A 90 28.94 3.34 18.15
N LEU A 91 28.96 4.39 18.99
CA LEU A 91 27.75 5.22 19.20
C LEU A 91 27.30 5.89 17.91
N ASN A 92 28.23 6.41 17.10
CA ASN A 92 27.92 6.99 15.80
C ASN A 92 27.35 5.95 14.84
N LEU A 93 27.91 4.76 14.79
CA LEU A 93 27.43 3.67 13.95
C LEU A 93 26.04 3.20 14.39
N SER A 94 25.79 3.08 15.69
CA SER A 94 24.48 2.75 16.25
C SER A 94 23.45 3.82 15.92
N GLY A 95 23.83 5.11 16.01
CA GLY A 95 22.98 6.23 15.63
C GLY A 95 22.59 6.20 14.15
N GLN A 96 23.53 5.88 13.26
CA GLN A 96 23.26 5.70 11.83
C GLN A 96 22.27 4.54 11.59
N ASN A 97 22.43 3.46 12.34
CA ASN A 97 21.52 2.31 12.22
C ASN A 97 20.12 2.63 12.71
N GLU A 98 19.98 3.43 13.77
CA GLU A 98 18.69 3.96 14.22
C GLU A 98 18.04 4.82 13.15
N GLN A 99 18.80 5.65 12.43
CA GLN A 99 18.29 6.43 11.30
C GLN A 99 17.78 5.54 10.17
N ASN A 100 18.48 4.46 9.86
CA ASN A 100 17.99 3.47 8.89
C ASN A 100 16.67 2.84 9.33
N ALA A 101 16.53 2.51 10.60
CA ALA A 101 15.28 1.98 11.17
C ALA A 101 14.12 2.98 11.05
N LEU A 102 14.38 4.28 11.31
CA LEU A 102 13.40 5.34 11.12
C LEU A 102 12.97 5.50 9.66
N GLN A 103 13.90 5.38 8.72
CA GLN A 103 13.59 5.42 7.28
C GLN A 103 12.70 4.26 6.86
N ILE A 104 12.94 3.06 7.39
CA ILE A 104 12.08 1.89 7.14
C ILE A 104 10.66 2.17 7.61
N THR A 105 10.50 2.68 8.82
CA THR A 105 9.18 3.04 9.39
C THR A 105 8.50 4.13 8.56
N ALA A 106 9.24 5.15 8.13
CA ALA A 106 8.72 6.23 7.29
C ALA A 106 8.24 5.69 5.93
N LEU A 107 8.97 4.77 5.31
CA LEU A 107 8.57 4.15 4.05
C LEU A 107 7.36 3.24 4.22
N GLU A 108 7.24 2.49 5.31
CA GLU A 108 6.05 1.70 5.62
C GLU A 108 4.80 2.59 5.72
N SER A 109 4.92 3.72 6.42
CA SER A 109 3.85 4.70 6.53
C SER A 109 3.49 5.33 5.18
N GLN A 110 4.50 5.66 4.37
CA GLN A 110 4.31 6.24 3.04
C GLN A 110 3.62 5.26 2.10
N ILE A 111 3.96 3.98 2.15
CA ILE A 111 3.32 2.92 1.37
C ILE A 111 1.83 2.84 1.70
N LEU A 112 1.47 2.83 2.98
CA LEU A 112 0.08 2.78 3.43
C LEU A 112 -0.69 4.03 2.99
N THR A 113 -0.10 5.20 3.15
CA THR A 113 -0.72 6.49 2.77
C THR A 113 -0.93 6.57 1.26
N GLN A 114 0.07 6.22 0.47
CA GLN A 114 -0.02 6.25 -0.99
C GLN A 114 -1.04 5.24 -1.51
N ALA A 115 -1.08 4.04 -0.94
CA ALA A 115 -2.08 3.04 -1.29
C ALA A 115 -3.50 3.56 -1.04
N ALA A 116 -3.74 4.15 0.12
CA ALA A 116 -5.03 4.73 0.47
C ALA A 116 -5.43 5.89 -0.44
N GLU A 117 -4.49 6.77 -0.78
CA GLU A 117 -4.76 7.88 -1.72
C GLU A 117 -5.11 7.40 -3.12
N PHE A 118 -4.38 6.42 -3.66
CA PHE A 118 -4.71 5.83 -4.95
C PHE A 118 -6.07 5.14 -4.94
N ASP A 119 -6.36 4.36 -3.90
CA ASP A 119 -7.64 3.67 -3.76
C ASP A 119 -8.80 4.66 -3.68
N ASN A 120 -8.63 5.77 -2.97
CA ASN A 120 -9.63 6.82 -2.89
C ASN A 120 -9.89 7.48 -4.26
N ARG A 121 -8.83 7.77 -5.01
CA ARG A 121 -8.96 8.35 -6.37
C ARG A 121 -9.65 7.37 -7.32
N ILE A 122 -9.29 6.09 -7.27
CA ILE A 122 -9.94 5.03 -8.07
C ILE A 122 -11.41 4.93 -7.70
N TYR A 123 -11.74 4.95 -6.42
CA TYR A 123 -13.12 4.94 -5.94
C TYR A 123 -13.91 6.13 -6.47
N GLN A 124 -13.36 7.35 -6.45
CA GLN A 124 -14.00 8.54 -7.00
C GLN A 124 -14.26 8.40 -8.51
N MET A 125 -13.32 7.83 -9.25
CA MET A 125 -13.51 7.55 -10.68
C MET A 125 -14.62 6.53 -10.93
N GLU A 126 -14.71 5.51 -10.11
CA GLU A 126 -15.76 4.51 -10.19
C GLU A 126 -17.14 5.08 -9.88
N LEU A 127 -17.24 6.00 -8.92
CA LEU A 127 -18.47 6.74 -8.65
C LEU A 127 -18.90 7.59 -9.84
N GLN A 128 -17.96 8.31 -10.46
CA GLN A 128 -18.25 9.11 -11.66
C GLN A 128 -18.73 8.22 -12.81
N ARG A 129 -18.09 7.08 -13.00
CA ARG A 129 -18.51 6.10 -14.00
C ARG A 129 -19.94 5.62 -13.75
N TYR A 130 -20.23 5.29 -12.51
CA TYR A 130 -21.57 4.84 -12.11
C TYR A 130 -22.63 5.92 -12.40
N GLU A 131 -22.38 7.17 -12.02
CA GLU A 131 -23.30 8.27 -12.27
C GLU A 131 -23.53 8.51 -13.76
N LEU A 132 -22.48 8.44 -14.60
CA LEU A 132 -22.61 8.57 -16.05
C LEU A 132 -23.36 7.40 -16.67
N GLN A 133 -23.15 6.18 -16.21
CA GLN A 133 -23.90 5.01 -16.66
C GLN A 133 -25.37 5.13 -16.31
N LYS A 134 -25.68 5.62 -15.14
CA LYS A 134 -27.04 5.89 -14.68
C LYS A 134 -27.71 6.97 -15.54
N GLU A 135 -27.03 8.06 -15.82
CA GLU A 135 -27.50 9.13 -16.72
C GLU A 135 -27.77 8.59 -18.13
N MET A 136 -26.89 7.73 -18.64
CA MET A 136 -27.03 7.10 -19.95
C MET A 136 -28.28 6.22 -20.04
N VAL A 137 -28.54 5.46 -19.00
CA VAL A 137 -29.75 4.62 -18.89
C VAL A 137 -31.04 5.47 -18.88
N ASN A 138 -31.00 6.63 -18.25
CA ASN A 138 -32.13 7.52 -18.08
C ASN A 138 -32.30 8.54 -19.22
N THR A 139 -31.36 8.58 -20.18
CA THR A 139 -31.44 9.51 -21.29
C THR A 139 -32.54 9.06 -22.28
N ASP A 140 -33.51 9.94 -22.53
CA ASP A 140 -34.50 9.76 -23.55
C ASP A 140 -33.92 10.14 -24.92
N VAL A 141 -33.79 9.16 -25.81
CA VAL A 141 -33.29 9.37 -27.17
C VAL A 141 -34.44 9.26 -28.15
N GLY A 142 -34.99 10.40 -28.59
CA GLY A 142 -36.09 10.44 -29.58
C GLY A 142 -37.42 9.83 -29.08
N GLY A 143 -37.71 9.96 -27.80
CA GLY A 143 -38.90 9.37 -27.16
C GLY A 143 -38.69 7.95 -26.69
N GLU A 144 -37.48 7.44 -26.73
CA GLU A 144 -37.14 6.11 -26.28
C GLU A 144 -36.28 6.16 -25.01
N ILE A 145 -36.58 5.29 -24.05
CA ILE A 145 -35.76 5.06 -22.87
C ILE A 145 -34.98 3.77 -23.11
N ILE A 146 -33.63 3.88 -23.09
CA ILE A 146 -32.77 2.71 -23.25
C ILE A 146 -32.42 2.16 -21.88
N VAL A 147 -32.83 0.94 -21.60
CA VAL A 147 -32.49 0.21 -20.38
C VAL A 147 -31.37 -0.77 -20.69
N ARG A 148 -30.21 -0.61 -19.99
CA ARG A 148 -29.05 -1.44 -20.19
C ARG A 148 -28.81 -2.37 -19.01
N ALA A 149 -28.17 -3.51 -19.27
CA ALA A 149 -27.76 -4.43 -18.22
C ALA A 149 -26.65 -3.79 -17.36
N LEU A 150 -26.80 -3.86 -16.04
CA LEU A 150 -25.83 -3.34 -15.07
C LEU A 150 -24.67 -4.30 -14.81
N THR A 151 -24.85 -5.57 -15.20
CA THR A 151 -23.85 -6.62 -14.99
C THR A 151 -23.88 -7.59 -16.16
N ASP A 152 -22.77 -8.25 -16.41
CA ASP A 152 -22.70 -9.36 -17.35
C ASP A 152 -23.39 -10.57 -16.74
N GLY A 153 -24.17 -11.27 -17.55
CA GLY A 153 -24.91 -12.42 -17.08
C GLY A 153 -25.81 -13.00 -18.14
N ARG A 154 -26.53 -14.04 -17.75
CA ARG A 154 -27.51 -14.71 -18.60
C ARG A 154 -28.90 -14.21 -18.28
N VAL A 155 -29.72 -13.97 -19.31
CA VAL A 155 -31.12 -13.66 -19.11
C VAL A 155 -31.82 -14.89 -18.57
N ASP A 156 -32.34 -14.79 -17.34
CA ASP A 156 -33.03 -15.88 -16.67
C ASP A 156 -34.50 -15.93 -17.06
N SER A 157 -35.13 -14.77 -17.06
CA SER A 157 -36.54 -14.66 -17.53
C SER A 157 -36.78 -13.32 -18.22
N LEU A 158 -37.66 -13.34 -19.21
CA LEU A 158 -38.11 -12.16 -19.94
C LEU A 158 -39.59 -11.93 -19.59
N GLY A 159 -39.86 -10.84 -18.86
CA GLY A 159 -41.18 -10.53 -18.35
C GLY A 159 -42.09 -9.74 -19.29
N VAL A 160 -41.53 -9.30 -20.44
CA VAL A 160 -42.24 -8.43 -21.39
C VAL A 160 -42.04 -8.89 -22.83
N THR A 161 -42.97 -8.55 -23.69
CA THR A 161 -42.90 -8.78 -25.14
C THR A 161 -42.86 -7.46 -25.89
N VAL A 162 -42.38 -7.50 -27.14
CA VAL A 162 -42.34 -6.33 -27.99
C VAL A 162 -43.74 -5.80 -28.24
N GLY A 163 -43.95 -4.50 -28.05
CA GLY A 163 -45.24 -3.84 -28.21
C GLY A 163 -46.11 -3.83 -26.96
N GLN A 164 -45.68 -4.44 -25.89
CA GLN A 164 -46.40 -4.44 -24.61
C GLN A 164 -46.21 -3.08 -23.90
N MET A 165 -47.31 -2.57 -23.33
CA MET A 165 -47.26 -1.38 -22.49
C MET A 165 -46.73 -1.75 -21.12
N VAL A 166 -45.75 -0.97 -20.64
CA VAL A 166 -45.14 -1.14 -19.31
C VAL A 166 -45.30 0.12 -18.47
N ASN A 167 -45.47 -0.05 -17.17
CA ASN A 167 -45.62 1.01 -16.19
C ASN A 167 -44.34 1.12 -15.36
N PRO A 168 -44.06 2.29 -14.74
CA PRO A 168 -42.96 2.40 -13.80
C PRO A 168 -43.03 1.32 -12.70
N GLY A 169 -41.91 0.64 -12.46
CA GLY A 169 -41.83 -0.45 -11.50
C GLY A 169 -42.05 -1.85 -12.05
N ASP A 170 -42.53 -1.98 -13.31
CA ASP A 170 -42.71 -3.29 -13.94
C ASP A 170 -41.37 -4.00 -14.18
N THR A 171 -41.37 -5.30 -13.93
CA THR A 171 -40.21 -6.15 -14.24
C THR A 171 -40.09 -6.37 -15.74
N LEU A 172 -38.96 -5.98 -16.33
CA LEU A 172 -38.70 -6.17 -17.75
C LEU A 172 -38.06 -7.53 -18.02
N LEU A 173 -36.97 -7.82 -17.33
CA LEU A 173 -36.24 -9.08 -17.40
C LEU A 173 -35.39 -9.28 -16.16
N GLN A 174 -34.94 -10.50 -15.97
CA GLN A 174 -34.03 -10.88 -14.89
C GLN A 174 -32.73 -11.37 -15.48
N ILE A 175 -31.61 -10.88 -14.90
CA ILE A 175 -30.25 -11.28 -15.29
C ILE A 175 -29.64 -12.09 -14.15
N LEU A 176 -29.18 -13.29 -14.47
CA LEU A 176 -28.42 -14.14 -13.58
C LEU A 176 -26.92 -13.84 -13.79
N PRO A 177 -26.23 -13.21 -12.83
CA PRO A 177 -24.81 -12.86 -13.03
C PRO A 177 -23.93 -14.07 -13.25
N GLU A 178 -22.93 -13.94 -14.13
CA GLU A 178 -21.91 -14.96 -14.34
C GLU A 178 -20.82 -14.84 -13.26
N ASN A 179 -20.14 -15.96 -12.96
CA ASN A 179 -18.96 -16.02 -12.08
C ASN A 179 -19.19 -15.62 -10.61
N ILE A 180 -20.40 -15.80 -10.09
CA ILE A 180 -20.68 -15.57 -8.68
C ILE A 180 -20.84 -16.92 -7.97
N ARG A 181 -20.16 -17.09 -6.84
CA ARG A 181 -20.27 -18.26 -5.97
C ARG A 181 -21.64 -18.35 -5.27
N GLN A 182 -22.31 -17.21 -5.14
CA GLN A 182 -23.68 -17.11 -4.64
C GLN A 182 -24.53 -16.44 -5.70
N TYR A 183 -25.69 -17.03 -5.98
CA TYR A 183 -26.64 -16.50 -6.96
C TYR A 183 -27.51 -15.45 -6.29
N TRP A 184 -27.50 -14.23 -6.84
CA TRP A 184 -28.38 -13.15 -6.42
C TRP A 184 -29.42 -12.92 -7.53
N LEU A 185 -30.69 -12.93 -7.16
CA LEU A 185 -31.75 -12.52 -8.07
C LEU A 185 -31.98 -11.02 -7.92
N VAL A 186 -31.82 -10.27 -9.01
CA VAL A 186 -32.22 -8.87 -9.06
C VAL A 186 -33.62 -8.81 -9.58
N LEU A 187 -34.58 -8.53 -8.69
CA LEU A 187 -35.98 -8.40 -8.98
C LEU A 187 -36.42 -6.95 -8.91
N TRP A 188 -36.95 -6.44 -10.01
CA TRP A 188 -37.65 -5.16 -10.02
C TRP A 188 -39.14 -5.45 -9.86
N VAL A 189 -39.66 -5.26 -8.65
CA VAL A 189 -41.04 -5.58 -8.31
C VAL A 189 -41.86 -4.29 -8.21
N PRO A 190 -43.03 -4.19 -8.79
CA PRO A 190 -43.96 -3.07 -8.59
C PRO A 190 -44.27 -2.88 -7.11
N ASN A 191 -44.37 -1.62 -6.65
CA ASN A 191 -44.63 -1.31 -5.24
C ASN A 191 -45.89 -1.96 -4.68
N ASP A 192 -46.92 -2.12 -5.50
CA ASP A 192 -48.22 -2.73 -5.16
C ASP A 192 -48.16 -4.27 -5.07
N ALA A 193 -47.07 -4.91 -5.48
CA ALA A 193 -46.84 -6.35 -5.33
C ALA A 193 -46.07 -6.72 -4.05
N LEU A 194 -45.56 -5.72 -3.28
CA LEU A 194 -44.91 -5.95 -2.00
C LEU A 194 -45.95 -6.19 -0.91
N PRO A 195 -45.81 -7.27 -0.08
CA PRO A 195 -46.74 -7.53 1.01
C PRO A 195 -46.70 -6.47 2.11
#